data_2ce99abf1cc28e0083a43f4358298937
#
_entry.id   2ce99abf1cc28e0083a43f4358298937
#
_cell.length_a   1.000
_cell.length_b   1.000
_cell.length_c   1.000
_cell.angle_alpha   90.00
_cell.angle_beta   90.00
_cell.angle_gamma   90.00
#
_symmetry.space_group_name_H-M   'P 1'
#
loop_
_entity.id
_entity.type
_entity.pdbx_description
1 polymer ?
#
loop_
_entity_poly.entity_id
_entity_poly.type
_entity_poly.pdbx_seq_one_letter_code
_entity_poly.pdbx_strand_id
1 'polypeptide(L)'
;MSLRLRCSNADVSYTTRALDLLFKFFTSWCFRIVPALFLRDMYRALTVPRSHTPPKTPHYSPMLHNALVALGTAFLDDPNIRDFKSRQCFAEAAKRYMEVECQKPQLSAVHGLDILASFHSSQGDQTLGFLYSGQSPSHSLWHSFLIEVVLQA
;
A
#
# COMPACT_ATOMS: atom_id res chain seq x y z
N MET A 1 7.71 17.76 -8.85
CA MET A 1 7.42 17.87 -7.41
C MET A 1 7.27 16.48 -6.84
N SER A 2 8.19 16.06 -5.97
CA SER A 2 8.38 14.65 -5.58
C SER A 2 7.25 14.15 -4.67
N LEU A 3 6.37 13.29 -5.20
CA LEU A 3 5.24 12.70 -4.48
C LEU A 3 5.59 11.38 -3.77
N ARG A 4 6.85 10.96 -3.80
CA ARG A 4 7.23 9.64 -3.32
C ARG A 4 7.19 9.48 -1.79
N LEU A 5 7.45 10.50 -1.03
CA LEU A 5 7.35 10.53 0.44
C LEU A 5 7.21 12.00 0.86
N ARG A 6 6.00 12.54 0.86
CA ARG A 6 5.73 13.95 1.18
C ARG A 6 5.42 14.22 2.65
N CYS A 7 5.60 13.25 3.49
CA CYS A 7 5.54 13.49 4.91
C CYS A 7 6.95 13.87 5.35
N SER A 8 7.12 15.14 5.57
CA SER A 8 8.34 15.91 5.69
C SER A 8 9.22 15.54 6.88
N ASN A 9 9.50 14.32 7.17
CA ASN A 9 10.55 13.85 8.10
C ASN A 9 10.61 12.31 8.20
N ALA A 10 9.88 11.58 7.34
CA ALA A 10 10.04 10.13 7.31
C ALA A 10 11.36 9.80 6.61
N ASP A 11 12.39 9.63 7.39
CA ASP A 11 13.66 9.08 6.93
C ASP A 11 13.40 7.72 6.26
N VAL A 12 14.15 7.40 5.23
CA VAL A 12 14.06 6.11 4.51
C VAL A 12 14.18 4.93 5.48
N SER A 13 14.92 5.10 6.57
CA SER A 13 15.10 4.08 7.60
C SER A 13 13.78 3.71 8.30
N TYR A 14 12.94 4.67 8.63
CA TYR A 14 11.63 4.42 9.27
C TYR A 14 10.66 3.71 8.33
N THR A 15 10.64 4.10 7.07
CA THR A 15 9.80 3.47 6.04
C THR A 15 10.17 2.00 5.86
N THR A 16 11.46 1.70 5.77
CA THR A 16 11.96 0.32 5.62
C THR A 16 11.61 -0.52 6.85
N ARG A 17 11.81 0.03 8.06
CA ARG A 17 11.47 -0.66 9.30
C ARG A 17 9.95 -0.88 9.45
N ALA A 18 9.13 0.10 9.08
CA ALA A 18 7.68 -0.03 9.09
C ALA A 18 7.20 -1.16 8.17
N LEU A 19 7.76 -1.24 6.95
CA LEU A 19 7.47 -2.30 6.00
C LEU A 19 7.91 -3.67 6.50
N ASP A 20 9.10 -3.76 7.10
CA ASP A 20 9.62 -5.01 7.67
C ASP A 20 8.70 -5.56 8.78
N LEU A 21 8.33 -4.70 9.73
CA LEU A 21 7.41 -5.08 10.81
C LEU A 21 6.03 -5.45 10.28
N LEU A 22 5.51 -4.70 9.31
CA LEU A 22 4.22 -4.98 8.70
C LEU A 22 4.23 -6.33 7.99
N PHE A 23 5.26 -6.62 7.20
CA PHE A 23 5.39 -7.89 6.49
C PHE A 23 5.59 -9.07 7.46
N LYS A 24 6.28 -8.87 8.55
CA LYS A 24 6.53 -9.89 9.56
C LYS A 24 5.28 -10.26 10.34
N PHE A 25 4.49 -9.27 10.74
CA PHE A 25 3.42 -9.49 11.72
C PHE A 25 2.00 -9.39 11.15
N PHE A 26 1.80 -8.71 10.04
CA PHE A 26 0.47 -8.39 9.55
C PHE A 26 0.13 -9.05 8.22
N THR A 27 0.99 -8.95 7.21
CA THR A 27 0.63 -9.39 5.86
C THR A 27 0.72 -10.89 5.65
N SER A 28 1.39 -11.61 6.55
CA SER A 28 1.60 -13.06 6.43
C SER A 28 0.30 -13.87 6.41
N TRP A 29 -0.78 -13.34 6.98
CA TRP A 29 -2.05 -14.06 7.05
C TRP A 29 -3.28 -13.26 6.54
N CYS A 30 -3.18 -11.96 6.39
CA CYS A 30 -4.30 -11.13 5.93
C CYS A 30 -4.25 -10.80 4.44
N PHE A 31 -3.04 -10.66 3.86
CA PHE A 31 -2.87 -10.23 2.49
C PHE A 31 -1.84 -11.08 1.76
N ARG A 32 -2.14 -11.48 0.52
CA ARG A 32 -1.24 -12.27 -0.31
C ARG A 32 -0.15 -11.41 -1.00
N ILE A 33 0.36 -10.42 -0.31
CA ILE A 33 1.51 -9.64 -0.77
C ILE A 33 2.75 -10.50 -0.54
N VAL A 34 3.52 -10.72 -1.59
CA VAL A 34 4.82 -11.40 -1.50
C VAL A 34 5.90 -10.35 -1.24
N PRO A 35 6.46 -10.27 -0.01
CA PRO A 35 7.38 -9.20 0.38
C PRO A 35 8.59 -9.08 -0.55
N ALA A 36 9.18 -10.21 -0.95
CA ALA A 36 10.36 -10.21 -1.82
C ALA A 36 10.07 -9.58 -3.20
N LEU A 37 8.90 -9.85 -3.78
CA LEU A 37 8.51 -9.28 -5.08
C LEU A 37 8.17 -7.81 -4.95
N PHE A 38 7.45 -7.43 -3.89
CA PHE A 38 7.17 -6.03 -3.60
C PHE A 38 8.46 -5.23 -3.41
N LEU A 39 9.39 -5.68 -2.57
CA LEU A 39 10.64 -4.99 -2.30
C LEU A 39 11.51 -4.88 -3.55
N ARG A 40 11.63 -5.95 -4.34
CA ARG A 40 12.35 -5.93 -5.62
C ARG A 40 11.83 -4.83 -6.54
N ASP A 41 10.51 -4.77 -6.73
CA ASP A 41 9.88 -3.82 -7.64
C ASP A 41 9.88 -2.40 -7.06
N MET A 42 9.79 -2.26 -5.73
CA MET A 42 9.96 -0.99 -5.02
C MET A 42 11.35 -0.41 -5.26
N TYR A 43 12.42 -1.20 -5.07
CA TYR A 43 13.78 -0.72 -5.32
C TYR A 43 13.98 -0.30 -6.78
N ARG A 44 13.46 -1.05 -7.73
CA ARG A 44 13.47 -0.66 -9.14
C ARG A 44 12.75 0.65 -9.38
N ALA A 45 11.59 0.84 -8.78
CA ALA A 45 10.83 2.08 -8.88
C ALA A 45 11.56 3.30 -8.27
N LEU A 46 12.28 3.11 -7.17
CA LEU A 46 13.04 4.16 -6.51
C LEU A 46 14.31 4.58 -7.29
N THR A 47 14.84 3.71 -8.15
CA THR A 47 15.98 4.05 -9.02
C THR A 47 15.58 4.87 -10.25
N VAL A 48 14.29 4.93 -10.58
CA VAL A 48 13.79 5.75 -11.70
C VAL A 48 13.89 7.23 -11.35
N PRO A 49 14.41 8.08 -12.27
CA PRO A 49 14.51 9.52 -12.04
C PRO A 49 13.17 10.14 -11.67
N ARG A 50 13.20 11.18 -10.82
CA ARG A 50 11.99 11.84 -10.31
C ARG A 50 11.14 12.51 -11.40
N SER A 51 11.69 12.74 -12.56
CA SER A 51 11.01 13.29 -13.74
C SER A 51 10.04 12.27 -14.39
N HIS A 52 10.17 11.00 -14.09
CA HIS A 52 9.35 9.94 -14.66
C HIS A 52 8.32 9.43 -13.64
N THR A 53 7.15 9.05 -14.14
CA THR A 53 6.14 8.38 -13.33
C THR A 53 6.70 7.04 -12.83
N PRO A 54 6.59 6.74 -11.52
CA PRO A 54 7.06 5.46 -11.00
C PRO A 54 6.38 4.29 -11.72
N PRO A 55 7.12 3.25 -12.08
CA PRO A 55 6.54 2.09 -12.74
C PRO A 55 5.54 1.40 -11.81
N LYS A 56 4.44 0.97 -12.38
CA LYS A 56 3.43 0.17 -11.74
C LYS A 56 3.58 -1.26 -12.23
N THR A 57 3.63 -2.21 -11.29
CA THR A 57 3.72 -3.64 -11.56
C THR A 57 2.62 -4.38 -10.79
N PRO A 58 2.37 -5.66 -11.05
CA PRO A 58 1.43 -6.45 -10.25
C PRO A 58 1.78 -6.50 -8.76
N HIS A 59 3.06 -6.33 -8.41
CA HIS A 59 3.55 -6.43 -7.03
C HIS A 59 3.86 -5.09 -6.37
N TYR A 60 3.95 -4.01 -7.15
CA TYR A 60 4.29 -2.69 -6.64
C TYR A 60 3.50 -1.60 -7.37
N SER A 61 2.99 -0.66 -6.59
CA SER A 61 2.50 0.62 -7.08
C SER A 61 2.73 1.72 -6.04
N PRO A 62 2.77 3.00 -6.45
CA PRO A 62 2.85 4.12 -5.52
C PRO A 62 1.70 4.15 -4.51
N MET A 63 0.49 3.78 -4.91
CA MET A 63 -0.66 3.67 -4.01
C MET A 63 -0.42 2.61 -2.95
N LEU A 64 -0.08 1.39 -3.36
CA LEU A 64 0.20 0.29 -2.44
C LEU A 64 1.33 0.62 -1.47
N HIS A 65 2.43 1.22 -1.98
CA HIS A 65 3.57 1.61 -1.15
C HIS A 65 3.14 2.56 -0.01
N ASN A 66 2.45 3.65 -0.36
CA ASN A 66 2.03 4.63 0.63
C ASN A 66 0.99 4.07 1.60
N ALA A 67 0.08 3.22 1.13
CA ALA A 67 -0.89 2.54 1.98
C ALA A 67 -0.21 1.60 3.00
N LEU A 68 0.77 0.80 2.56
CA LEU A 68 1.56 -0.06 3.45
C LEU A 68 2.32 0.75 4.51
N VAL A 69 2.93 1.88 4.13
CA VAL A 69 3.62 2.76 5.09
C VAL A 69 2.63 3.35 6.09
N ALA A 70 1.46 3.84 5.64
CA ALA A 70 0.42 4.38 6.53
C ALA A 70 -0.02 3.37 7.59
N LEU A 71 -0.17 2.10 7.21
CA LEU A 71 -0.53 1.04 8.14
C LEU A 71 0.67 0.59 8.99
N GLY A 72 1.82 0.39 8.36
CA GLY A 72 3.04 -0.14 9.00
C GLY A 72 3.65 0.77 10.05
N THR A 73 3.52 2.08 9.90
CA THR A 73 4.01 3.05 10.89
C THR A 73 3.31 2.93 12.26
N ALA A 74 2.17 2.24 12.33
CA ALA A 74 1.52 1.90 13.61
C ALA A 74 2.37 0.97 14.48
N PHE A 75 3.26 0.18 13.88
CA PHE A 75 4.10 -0.79 14.57
C PHE A 75 5.46 -0.23 15.03
N LEU A 76 5.75 1.04 14.70
CA LEU A 76 6.98 1.69 15.13
C LEU A 76 6.87 2.18 16.58
N ASP A 77 8.01 2.19 17.28
CA ASP A 77 8.07 2.64 18.67
C ASP A 77 8.11 4.16 18.83
N ASP A 78 8.37 4.92 17.73
CA ASP A 78 8.43 6.38 17.77
C ASP A 78 7.02 7.00 17.84
N PRO A 79 6.66 7.69 18.94
CA PRO A 79 5.34 8.27 19.12
C PRO A 79 4.98 9.32 18.03
N ASN A 80 5.97 10.07 17.53
CA ASN A 80 5.75 11.12 16.54
C ASN A 80 5.36 10.54 15.18
N ILE A 81 5.88 9.35 14.86
CA ILE A 81 5.58 8.66 13.60
C ILE A 81 4.29 7.85 13.72
N ARG A 82 4.02 7.29 14.91
CA ARG A 82 2.75 6.60 15.21
C ARG A 82 1.57 7.54 15.28
N ASP A 83 1.81 8.86 15.41
CA ASP A 83 0.75 9.85 15.48
C ASP A 83 -0.20 9.77 14.27
N PHE A 84 -1.48 9.99 14.54
CA PHE A 84 -2.53 9.92 13.53
C PHE A 84 -2.25 10.81 12.31
N LYS A 85 -1.79 12.06 12.52
CA LYS A 85 -1.52 13.01 11.42
C LYS A 85 -0.40 12.52 10.51
N SER A 86 0.67 11.97 11.08
CA SER A 86 1.79 11.42 10.32
C SER A 86 1.34 10.23 9.48
N ARG A 87 0.56 9.33 10.06
CA ARG A 87 0.00 8.17 9.37
C ARG A 87 -0.99 8.54 8.29
N GLN A 88 -1.88 9.50 8.57
CA GLN A 88 -2.86 10.00 7.62
C GLN A 88 -2.21 10.65 6.39
N CYS A 89 -1.07 11.33 6.56
CA CYS A 89 -0.34 11.90 5.44
C CYS A 89 0.04 10.85 4.38
N PHE A 90 0.47 9.66 4.80
CA PHE A 90 0.75 8.56 3.88
C PHE A 90 -0.52 7.98 3.25
N ALA A 91 -1.61 7.86 4.01
CA ALA A 91 -2.89 7.43 3.48
C ALA A 91 -3.42 8.42 2.41
N GLU A 92 -3.32 9.72 2.65
CA GLU A 92 -3.67 10.74 1.67
C GLU A 92 -2.75 10.71 0.44
N ALA A 93 -1.46 10.40 0.63
CA ALA A 93 -0.55 10.21 -0.49
C ALA A 93 -0.96 8.99 -1.34
N ALA A 94 -1.40 7.90 -0.72
CA ALA A 94 -1.92 6.73 -1.43
C ALA A 94 -3.20 7.07 -2.23
N LYS A 95 -4.14 7.79 -1.63
CA LYS A 95 -5.39 8.21 -2.28
C LYS A 95 -5.18 9.04 -3.55
N ARG A 96 -4.12 9.84 -3.63
CA ARG A 96 -3.79 10.64 -4.84
C ARG A 96 -3.49 9.79 -6.06
N TYR A 97 -3.05 8.55 -5.86
CA TYR A 97 -2.80 7.62 -6.96
C TYR A 97 -4.02 6.75 -7.30
N MET A 98 -5.04 6.74 -6.43
CA MET A 98 -6.18 5.82 -6.55
C MET A 98 -6.88 5.94 -7.90
N GLU A 99 -7.25 7.15 -8.33
CA GLU A 99 -7.98 7.36 -9.58
C GLU A 99 -7.22 6.81 -10.79
N VAL A 100 -5.93 7.15 -10.89
CA VAL A 100 -5.08 6.74 -12.01
C VAL A 100 -4.82 5.23 -11.98
N GLU A 101 -4.60 4.66 -10.81
CA GLU A 101 -4.29 3.23 -10.69
C GLU A 101 -5.52 2.35 -10.88
N CYS A 102 -6.71 2.81 -10.49
CA CYS A 102 -7.96 2.09 -10.67
C CYS A 102 -8.50 2.16 -12.11
N GLN A 103 -8.04 3.09 -12.95
CA GLN A 103 -8.40 3.11 -14.39
C GLN A 103 -7.87 1.87 -15.14
N LYS A 104 -6.71 1.37 -14.73
CA LYS A 104 -6.13 0.12 -15.27
C LYS A 104 -5.67 -0.73 -14.07
N PRO A 105 -6.60 -1.40 -13.40
CA PRO A 105 -6.28 -2.08 -12.15
C PRO A 105 -5.30 -3.22 -12.39
N GLN A 106 -4.36 -3.34 -11.47
CA GLN A 106 -3.45 -4.47 -11.32
C GLN A 106 -3.60 -5.02 -9.91
N LEU A 107 -3.00 -6.16 -9.63
CA LEU A 107 -3.05 -6.78 -8.31
C LEU A 107 -2.56 -5.82 -7.21
N SER A 108 -1.53 -5.01 -7.50
CA SER A 108 -1.03 -3.98 -6.59
C SER A 108 -2.08 -2.91 -6.25
N ALA A 109 -2.97 -2.55 -7.18
CA ALA A 109 -4.05 -1.60 -6.90
C ALA A 109 -5.11 -2.20 -5.97
N VAL A 110 -5.45 -3.47 -6.17
CA VAL A 110 -6.37 -4.21 -5.29
C VAL A 110 -5.82 -4.28 -3.86
N HIS A 111 -4.56 -4.71 -3.72
CA HIS A 111 -3.91 -4.72 -2.41
C HIS A 111 -3.82 -3.33 -1.76
N GLY A 112 -3.59 -2.29 -2.57
CA GLY A 112 -3.58 -0.91 -2.09
C GLY A 112 -4.90 -0.49 -1.46
N LEU A 113 -6.04 -0.84 -2.09
CA LEU A 113 -7.38 -0.58 -1.58
C LEU A 113 -7.65 -1.36 -0.29
N ASP A 114 -7.29 -2.64 -0.23
CA ASP A 114 -7.46 -3.47 0.97
C ASP A 114 -6.65 -2.95 2.17
N ILE A 115 -5.42 -2.49 1.93
CA ILE A 115 -4.59 -1.88 2.97
C ILE A 115 -5.16 -0.54 3.43
N LEU A 116 -5.66 0.30 2.51
CA LEU A 116 -6.34 1.55 2.87
C LEU A 116 -7.62 1.29 3.68
N ALA A 117 -8.40 0.26 3.30
CA ALA A 117 -9.56 -0.17 4.07
C ALA A 117 -9.17 -0.54 5.51
N SER A 118 -8.10 -1.33 5.66
CA SER A 118 -7.56 -1.73 6.96
C SER A 118 -7.06 -0.54 7.77
N PHE A 119 -6.38 0.43 7.12
CA PHE A 119 -5.93 1.66 7.75
C PHE A 119 -7.12 2.44 8.32
N HIS A 120 -8.16 2.72 7.52
CA HIS A 120 -9.33 3.48 7.96
C HIS A 120 -10.12 2.75 9.05
N SER A 121 -10.32 1.45 8.92
CA SER A 121 -10.96 0.63 9.96
C SER A 121 -10.20 0.69 11.28
N SER A 122 -8.86 0.66 11.24
CA SER A 122 -8.01 0.77 12.44
C SER A 122 -8.08 2.15 13.12
N GLN A 123 -8.53 3.17 12.40
CA GLN A 123 -8.77 4.52 12.93
C GLN A 123 -10.21 4.73 13.43
N GLY A 124 -11.06 3.71 13.36
CA GLY A 124 -12.48 3.80 13.73
C GLY A 124 -13.37 4.32 12.60
N ASP A 125 -12.83 4.66 11.44
CA ASP A 125 -13.62 5.06 10.27
C ASP A 125 -14.10 3.82 9.49
N GLN A 126 -15.13 3.20 10.04
CA GLN A 126 -15.72 1.99 9.46
C GLN A 126 -16.36 2.26 8.09
N THR A 127 -16.85 3.47 7.86
CA THR A 127 -17.50 3.84 6.60
C THR A 127 -16.49 3.84 5.45
N LEU A 128 -15.35 4.51 5.61
CA LEU A 128 -14.29 4.50 4.62
C LEU A 128 -13.63 3.12 4.50
N GLY A 129 -13.45 2.40 5.62
CA GLY A 129 -12.97 1.04 5.61
C GLY A 129 -13.83 0.13 4.74
N PHE A 130 -15.16 0.19 4.94
CA PHE A 130 -16.11 -0.58 4.14
C PHE A 130 -16.15 -0.14 2.66
N LEU A 131 -16.09 1.17 2.40
CA LEU A 131 -16.11 1.72 1.05
C LEU A 131 -14.90 1.22 0.23
N TYR A 132 -13.70 1.28 0.79
CA TYR A 132 -12.50 0.81 0.09
C TYR A 132 -12.46 -0.72 -0.05
N SER A 133 -12.90 -1.47 0.95
CA SER A 133 -13.05 -2.92 0.88
C SER A 133 -14.11 -3.34 -0.16
N GLY A 134 -15.19 -2.57 -0.31
CA GLY A 134 -16.24 -2.79 -1.31
C GLY A 134 -15.85 -2.39 -2.72
N GLN A 135 -14.89 -1.49 -2.89
CA GLN A 135 -14.30 -1.14 -4.20
C GLN A 135 -13.20 -2.12 -4.63
N SER A 136 -12.59 -2.81 -3.69
CA SER A 136 -11.85 -4.02 -4.01
C SER A 136 -12.83 -4.96 -4.71
N PRO A 137 -12.53 -5.46 -5.94
CA PRO A 137 -13.43 -6.38 -6.61
C PRO A 137 -13.64 -7.60 -5.70
N SER A 138 -14.68 -7.43 -4.91
CA SER A 138 -14.99 -8.20 -3.73
C SER A 138 -15.13 -9.68 -4.06
N HIS A 139 -14.78 -10.47 -3.12
CA HIS A 139 -15.02 -11.89 -2.89
C HIS A 139 -15.37 -12.80 -4.09
N SER A 140 -16.18 -12.38 -5.05
CA SER A 140 -16.53 -13.17 -6.24
C SER A 140 -15.52 -13.02 -7.39
N LEU A 141 -14.97 -11.82 -7.60
CA LEU A 141 -13.93 -11.58 -8.60
C LEU A 141 -12.54 -12.01 -8.09
N TRP A 142 -12.32 -12.01 -6.78
CA TRP A 142 -11.11 -12.56 -6.18
C TRP A 142 -10.97 -14.06 -6.49
N HIS A 143 -12.04 -14.81 -6.41
CA HIS A 143 -12.02 -16.22 -6.78
C HIS A 143 -11.71 -16.42 -8.26
N SER A 144 -12.33 -15.65 -9.15
CA SER A 144 -12.08 -15.75 -10.59
C SER A 144 -10.69 -15.29 -10.99
N PHE A 145 -10.23 -14.16 -10.44
CA PHE A 145 -8.90 -13.61 -10.73
C PHE A 145 -7.76 -14.46 -10.14
N LEU A 146 -7.95 -15.03 -8.94
CA LEU A 146 -6.97 -15.94 -8.35
C LEU A 146 -6.86 -17.26 -9.12
N ILE A 147 -7.98 -17.76 -9.64
CA ILE A 147 -7.98 -18.96 -10.49
C ILE A 147 -7.23 -18.66 -11.79
N GLU A 148 -7.45 -17.50 -12.39
CA GLU A 148 -6.81 -17.11 -13.65
C GLU A 148 -5.30 -16.85 -13.49
N VAL A 149 -4.88 -16.18 -12.42
CA VAL A 149 -3.46 -15.90 -12.14
C VAL A 149 -2.70 -17.16 -11.69
N VAL A 150 -3.36 -18.06 -10.96
CA VAL A 150 -2.73 -19.32 -10.50
C VAL A 150 -2.63 -20.34 -11.63
N LEU A 151 -3.56 -20.32 -12.61
CA LEU A 151 -3.51 -21.22 -13.76
C LEU A 151 -2.59 -20.76 -14.88
N GLN A 152 -2.15 -19.48 -14.86
CA GLN A 152 -1.18 -18.91 -15.83
C GLN A 152 0.26 -18.88 -15.30
N ALA A 153 0.51 -19.32 -14.07
CA ALA A 153 1.83 -19.42 -13.46
C ALA A 153 2.36 -20.84 -13.52
#